data_5b6b51bd0b0020a778698b233dc08a5e
#
_entry.id   5b6b51bd0b0020a778698b233dc08a5e
#
_cell.length_a   1.000
_cell.length_b   1.000
_cell.length_c   1.000
_cell.angle_alpha   90.00
_cell.angle_beta   90.00
_cell.angle_gamma   90.00
#
_symmetry.space_group_name_H-M   'P 1'
#
loop_
_entity.id
_entity.type
_entity.pdbx_description
1 polymer ?
#
loop_
_entity_poly.entity_id
_entity_poly.type
_entity_poly.pdbx_seq_one_letter_code
_entity_poly.pdbx_strand_id
1 'polypeptide(L)'
;MSLPAAVSLEQLRKQAKDLRKARSLKLSEAQLEIARRYGFPSWPRLRSYVDRVATAGPSLQHAFSDDPAYYAERAEGLLASASDGTPDAVAAFTRWSAPLTPAGARQVVARNHGFTSWASLRRHVADLRAEPFARAFRALRARDLDGLRALLDRFPELATASGTNGNDLLGLASATCDERLVSVLLEAGADVARANAHGWTALHQAGYSNLPHMARLLLAHGAPVDVSGRGNGGTPLAAALFWGNTEVAAVLAEHGVVPRNLRTAAGLNDVALVEELWSSPSAGAHRGFYRPHSGFPAWRPSSSLTEIRDEAMSWAARADAVDAIAALYRLGASLEANVYQGTPLTWAAARGRSRAVRLLLSLGAAPSATGTFGGPTHGVGTTALHHAAESGHLEVIEALLDAGADPTISDELYGGTPANWAAHGGHEDARALLLRRGGTERD
;
A
#
# COMPACT_ATOMS: atom_id res chain seq x y z
N MET A 1 -0.23 -4.77 -31.80
CA MET A 1 -0.70 -5.64 -30.71
C MET A 1 -0.07 -5.15 -29.42
N SER A 2 -0.81 -4.93 -28.35
CA SER A 2 -0.23 -4.60 -27.04
C SER A 2 0.33 -5.86 -26.39
N LEU A 3 1.38 -5.72 -25.58
CA LEU A 3 1.84 -6.82 -24.74
C LEU A 3 0.81 -7.11 -23.65
N PRO A 4 0.58 -8.38 -23.27
CA PRO A 4 -0.26 -8.73 -22.14
C PRO A 4 0.22 -8.03 -20.85
N ALA A 5 -0.68 -7.78 -19.91
CA ALA A 5 -0.34 -7.14 -18.63
C ALA A 5 0.72 -7.93 -17.85
N ALA A 6 0.68 -9.26 -17.90
CA ALA A 6 1.73 -10.14 -17.39
C ALA A 6 2.50 -10.75 -18.56
N VAL A 7 3.56 -10.08 -18.99
CA VAL A 7 4.39 -10.55 -20.08
C VAL A 7 5.32 -11.64 -19.59
N SER A 8 5.16 -12.87 -20.11
CA SER A 8 6.07 -13.98 -19.87
C SER A 8 6.99 -14.20 -21.07
N LEU A 9 8.30 -14.22 -20.82
CA LEU A 9 9.30 -14.57 -21.83
C LEU A 9 9.09 -15.98 -22.36
N GLU A 10 8.57 -16.87 -21.53
CA GLU A 10 8.21 -18.23 -21.90
C GLU A 10 7.08 -18.27 -22.92
N GLN A 11 6.00 -17.51 -22.69
CA GLN A 11 4.90 -17.38 -23.65
C GLN A 11 5.38 -16.80 -24.99
N LEU A 12 6.23 -15.78 -24.96
CA LEU A 12 6.78 -15.20 -26.18
C LEU A 12 7.66 -16.20 -26.95
N ARG A 13 8.45 -17.01 -26.24
CA ARG A 13 9.24 -18.10 -26.83
C ARG A 13 8.34 -19.18 -27.44
N LYS A 14 7.24 -19.51 -26.76
CA LYS A 14 6.24 -20.46 -27.27
C LYS A 14 5.59 -19.92 -28.56
N GLN A 15 5.13 -18.67 -28.57
CA GLN A 15 4.59 -18.00 -29.76
C GLN A 15 5.59 -18.02 -30.94
N ALA A 16 6.87 -17.75 -30.69
CA ALA A 16 7.90 -17.81 -31.72
C ALA A 16 8.10 -19.26 -32.25
N LYS A 17 8.07 -20.26 -31.38
CA LYS A 17 8.15 -21.68 -31.77
C LYS A 17 6.94 -22.11 -32.61
N ASP A 18 5.74 -21.70 -32.19
CA ASP A 18 4.50 -22.02 -32.89
C ASP A 18 4.47 -21.35 -34.30
N LEU A 19 4.86 -20.08 -34.36
CA LEU A 19 4.97 -19.34 -35.61
C LEU A 19 6.01 -19.97 -36.56
N ARG A 20 7.16 -20.39 -36.00
CA ARG A 20 8.18 -21.12 -36.74
C ARG A 20 7.64 -22.39 -37.42
N LYS A 21 6.86 -23.19 -36.66
CA LYS A 21 6.22 -24.41 -37.18
C LYS A 21 5.18 -24.11 -38.25
N ALA A 22 4.31 -23.11 -37.99
CA ALA A 22 3.22 -22.78 -38.88
C ALA A 22 3.65 -22.21 -40.25
N ARG A 23 4.83 -21.55 -40.28
CA ARG A 23 5.34 -20.87 -41.50
C ARG A 23 6.68 -21.38 -42.00
N SER A 24 7.20 -22.48 -41.46
CA SER A 24 8.52 -23.06 -41.80
C SER A 24 9.67 -22.05 -41.77
N LEU A 25 9.63 -21.10 -40.80
CA LEU A 25 10.65 -20.05 -40.65
C LEU A 25 11.85 -20.55 -39.85
N LYS A 26 13.00 -19.85 -39.97
CA LYS A 26 14.05 -19.98 -38.97
C LYS A 26 13.59 -19.39 -37.63
N LEU A 27 14.12 -19.88 -36.50
CA LEU A 27 13.74 -19.40 -35.19
C LEU A 27 13.98 -17.90 -35.01
N SER A 28 15.10 -17.40 -35.55
CA SER A 28 15.44 -15.96 -35.52
C SER A 28 14.45 -15.10 -36.31
N GLU A 29 13.92 -15.60 -37.42
CA GLU A 29 12.89 -14.89 -38.21
C GLU A 29 11.55 -14.87 -37.48
N ALA A 30 11.15 -15.99 -36.90
CA ALA A 30 9.93 -16.07 -36.08
C ALA A 30 10.03 -15.15 -34.85
N GLN A 31 11.20 -15.13 -34.19
CA GLN A 31 11.44 -14.23 -33.05
C GLN A 31 11.39 -12.75 -33.47
N LEU A 32 11.97 -12.41 -34.63
CA LEU A 32 11.90 -11.05 -35.16
C LEU A 32 10.45 -10.63 -35.48
N GLU A 33 9.68 -11.55 -36.07
CA GLU A 33 8.27 -11.29 -36.37
C GLU A 33 7.45 -11.08 -35.10
N ILE A 34 7.66 -11.90 -34.07
CA ILE A 34 7.01 -11.71 -32.76
C ILE A 34 7.43 -10.36 -32.15
N ALA A 35 8.72 -10.02 -32.18
CA ALA A 35 9.19 -8.74 -31.67
C ALA A 35 8.49 -7.56 -32.39
N ARG A 36 8.40 -7.62 -33.71
CA ARG A 36 7.74 -6.58 -34.54
C ARG A 36 6.24 -6.48 -34.29
N ARG A 37 5.54 -7.60 -34.06
CA ARG A 37 4.12 -7.62 -33.67
C ARG A 37 3.85 -6.81 -32.39
N TYR A 38 4.81 -6.83 -31.48
CA TYR A 38 4.76 -6.06 -30.22
C TYR A 38 5.46 -4.70 -30.31
N GLY A 39 5.84 -4.25 -31.52
CA GLY A 39 6.42 -2.92 -31.77
C GLY A 39 7.90 -2.77 -31.42
N PHE A 40 8.63 -3.89 -31.32
CA PHE A 40 10.07 -3.86 -31.08
C PHE A 40 10.85 -4.13 -32.37
N PRO A 41 12.00 -3.44 -32.56
CA PRO A 41 12.80 -3.61 -33.77
C PRO A 41 13.55 -4.97 -33.83
N SER A 42 13.71 -5.63 -32.67
CA SER A 42 14.42 -6.91 -32.60
C SER A 42 14.01 -7.73 -31.36
N TRP A 43 14.23 -9.04 -31.42
CA TRP A 43 14.00 -9.95 -30.28
C TRP A 43 14.83 -9.59 -29.03
N PRO A 44 16.13 -9.28 -29.09
CA PRO A 44 16.88 -8.82 -27.92
C PRO A 44 16.26 -7.59 -27.24
N ARG A 45 15.73 -6.64 -28.01
CA ARG A 45 15.06 -5.44 -27.47
C ARG A 45 13.74 -5.81 -26.77
N LEU A 46 12.93 -6.69 -27.36
CA LEU A 46 11.73 -7.22 -26.72
C LEU A 46 12.08 -7.98 -25.43
N ARG A 47 13.07 -8.85 -25.46
CA ARG A 47 13.53 -9.61 -24.29
C ARG A 47 13.99 -8.67 -23.17
N SER A 48 14.87 -7.73 -23.46
CA SER A 48 15.34 -6.75 -22.47
C SER A 48 14.20 -5.91 -21.88
N TYR A 49 13.17 -5.63 -22.65
CA TYR A 49 11.96 -4.98 -22.16
C TYR A 49 11.20 -5.87 -21.17
N VAL A 50 10.96 -7.14 -21.54
CA VAL A 50 10.24 -8.09 -20.67
C VAL A 50 10.99 -8.35 -19.37
N ASP A 51 12.32 -8.54 -19.45
CA ASP A 51 13.17 -8.72 -18.26
C ASP A 51 13.08 -7.48 -17.33
N ARG A 52 13.07 -6.26 -17.90
CA ARG A 52 12.91 -5.03 -17.12
C ARG A 52 11.52 -4.88 -16.53
N VAL A 53 10.47 -5.27 -17.25
CA VAL A 53 9.10 -5.27 -16.74
C VAL A 53 8.96 -6.26 -15.59
N ALA A 54 9.54 -7.45 -15.72
CA ALA A 54 9.52 -8.45 -14.66
C ALA A 54 10.27 -7.98 -13.39
N THR A 55 11.39 -7.23 -13.59
CA THR A 55 12.17 -6.65 -12.47
C THR A 55 11.55 -5.38 -11.89
N ALA A 56 10.79 -4.62 -12.68
CA ALA A 56 10.11 -3.41 -12.21
C ALA A 56 8.95 -3.72 -11.24
N GLY A 57 8.49 -4.99 -11.22
CA GLY A 57 7.50 -5.47 -10.25
C GLY A 57 6.23 -4.62 -10.18
N PRO A 58 5.81 -4.26 -8.98
CA PRO A 58 4.55 -3.57 -8.72
C PRO A 58 4.35 -2.20 -9.40
N SER A 59 5.37 -1.59 -9.98
CA SER A 59 5.22 -0.30 -10.68
C SER A 59 4.32 -0.36 -11.92
N LEU A 60 4.08 -1.55 -12.47
CA LEU A 60 3.09 -1.78 -13.53
C LEU A 60 1.65 -1.81 -13.00
N GLN A 61 1.46 -1.74 -11.69
CA GLN A 61 0.25 -2.10 -11.00
C GLN A 61 -0.55 -0.88 -10.53
N HIS A 62 -0.10 0.34 -10.82
CA HIS A 62 -0.83 1.52 -10.43
C HIS A 62 -2.01 1.78 -11.35
N ALA A 63 -3.16 1.53 -10.76
CA ALA A 63 -4.48 1.97 -11.10
C ALA A 63 -4.71 2.19 -12.60
N PHE A 64 -5.31 1.21 -13.22
CA PHE A 64 -6.00 1.39 -14.47
C PHE A 64 -6.92 2.61 -14.37
N SER A 65 -6.71 3.60 -15.20
CA SER A 65 -7.64 4.69 -15.44
C SER A 65 -8.07 4.66 -16.89
N ASP A 66 -9.35 4.78 -17.14
CA ASP A 66 -9.93 4.93 -18.48
C ASP A 66 -9.92 6.39 -18.95
N ASP A 67 -9.36 7.29 -18.15
CA ASP A 67 -9.18 8.70 -18.47
C ASP A 67 -7.79 8.95 -19.11
N PRO A 68 -7.73 9.38 -20.37
CA PRO A 68 -6.45 9.73 -21.01
C PRO A 68 -5.73 10.89 -20.34
N ALA A 69 -6.47 11.82 -19.69
CA ALA A 69 -5.87 12.97 -18.99
C ALA A 69 -5.01 12.51 -17.81
N TYR A 70 -5.46 11.50 -17.07
CA TYR A 70 -4.71 10.91 -15.97
C TYR A 70 -3.26 10.54 -16.35
N TYR A 71 -3.08 9.91 -17.50
CA TYR A 71 -1.73 9.52 -17.95
C TYR A 71 -0.91 10.70 -18.45
N ALA A 72 -1.57 11.71 -19.02
CA ALA A 72 -0.90 12.93 -19.46
C ALA A 72 -0.35 13.72 -18.26
N GLU A 73 -1.17 13.93 -17.24
CA GLU A 73 -0.78 14.61 -15.99
C GLU A 73 0.36 13.87 -15.27
N ARG A 74 0.30 12.53 -15.22
CA ARG A 74 1.41 11.74 -14.67
C ARG A 74 2.70 11.91 -15.45
N ALA A 75 2.64 12.05 -16.78
CA ALA A 75 3.82 12.29 -17.58
C ALA A 75 4.41 13.69 -17.33
N GLU A 76 3.56 14.68 -17.15
CA GLU A 76 3.98 16.05 -16.82
C GLU A 76 4.60 16.11 -15.41
N GLY A 77 3.94 15.53 -14.40
CA GLY A 77 4.46 15.46 -13.04
C GLY A 77 5.77 14.67 -12.94
N LEU A 78 5.89 13.55 -13.66
CA LEU A 78 7.12 12.78 -13.71
C LEU A 78 8.28 13.57 -14.33
N LEU A 79 8.01 14.34 -15.39
CA LEU A 79 9.02 15.19 -16.02
C LEU A 79 9.46 16.31 -15.08
N ALA A 80 8.53 16.98 -14.42
CA ALA A 80 8.82 18.03 -13.44
C ALA A 80 9.72 17.47 -12.32
N SER A 81 9.32 16.38 -11.68
CA SER A 81 10.10 15.74 -10.62
C SER A 81 11.50 15.31 -11.07
N ALA A 82 11.63 14.79 -12.30
CA ALA A 82 12.94 14.40 -12.82
C ALA A 82 13.81 15.63 -13.16
N SER A 83 13.21 16.73 -13.60
CA SER A 83 13.90 18.00 -13.85
C SER A 83 14.40 18.64 -12.57
N ASP A 84 13.68 18.45 -11.46
CA ASP A 84 14.07 18.89 -10.12
C ASP A 84 15.11 17.95 -9.46
N GLY A 85 15.51 16.88 -10.15
CA GLY A 85 16.54 15.96 -9.68
C GLY A 85 16.03 14.88 -8.71
N THR A 86 14.71 14.69 -8.57
CA THR A 86 14.14 13.63 -7.71
C THR A 86 14.66 12.26 -8.13
N PRO A 87 15.37 11.50 -7.26
CA PRO A 87 16.12 10.30 -7.64
C PRO A 87 15.28 9.23 -8.33
N ASP A 88 14.10 8.94 -7.82
CA ASP A 88 13.21 7.90 -8.38
C ASP A 88 12.66 8.30 -9.75
N ALA A 89 12.38 9.58 -9.94
CA ALA A 89 11.93 10.10 -11.23
C ALA A 89 13.05 10.02 -12.26
N VAL A 90 14.26 10.43 -11.92
CA VAL A 90 15.46 10.31 -12.78
C VAL A 90 15.73 8.83 -13.11
N ALA A 91 15.65 7.94 -12.10
CA ALA A 91 15.83 6.50 -12.29
C ALA A 91 14.79 5.90 -13.24
N ALA A 92 13.54 6.40 -13.25
CA ALA A 92 12.52 5.96 -14.19
C ALA A 92 12.88 6.28 -15.64
N PHE A 93 13.41 7.47 -15.93
CA PHE A 93 13.89 7.82 -17.27
C PHE A 93 15.10 6.98 -17.69
N THR A 94 16.06 6.78 -16.79
CA THR A 94 17.24 5.92 -17.02
C THR A 94 16.84 4.48 -17.31
N ARG A 95 15.91 3.91 -16.54
CA ARG A 95 15.39 2.55 -16.71
C ARG A 95 14.90 2.29 -18.13
N TRP A 96 14.21 3.24 -18.71
CA TRP A 96 13.63 3.12 -20.05
C TRP A 96 14.46 3.75 -21.15
N SER A 97 15.65 4.28 -20.85
CA SER A 97 16.50 5.02 -21.78
C SER A 97 15.72 6.11 -22.51
N ALA A 98 14.88 6.84 -21.76
CA ALA A 98 14.06 7.92 -22.28
C ALA A 98 14.75 9.27 -22.04
N PRO A 99 14.67 10.24 -22.98
CA PRO A 99 15.19 11.58 -22.78
C PRO A 99 14.32 12.36 -21.79
N LEU A 100 14.91 13.31 -21.07
CA LEU A 100 14.19 14.25 -20.18
C LEU A 100 13.44 15.30 -21.01
N THR A 101 12.37 14.88 -21.65
CA THR A 101 11.49 15.68 -22.50
C THR A 101 10.04 15.24 -22.28
N PRO A 102 9.02 16.05 -22.67
CA PRO A 102 7.63 15.64 -22.62
C PRO A 102 7.33 14.34 -23.38
N ALA A 103 8.02 14.11 -24.50
CA ALA A 103 7.90 12.87 -25.27
C ALA A 103 8.53 11.69 -24.51
N GLY A 104 9.69 11.88 -23.88
CA GLY A 104 10.33 10.87 -23.05
C GLY A 104 9.51 10.52 -21.81
N ALA A 105 8.91 11.50 -21.14
CA ALA A 105 8.02 11.26 -20.00
C ALA A 105 6.80 10.40 -20.40
N ARG A 106 6.16 10.73 -21.52
CA ARG A 106 5.08 9.92 -22.09
C ARG A 106 5.53 8.49 -22.43
N GLN A 107 6.76 8.35 -22.95
CA GLN A 107 7.36 7.03 -23.20
C GLN A 107 7.55 6.25 -21.88
N VAL A 108 8.06 6.88 -20.83
CA VAL A 108 8.25 6.26 -19.51
C VAL A 108 6.92 5.80 -18.94
N VAL A 109 5.91 6.66 -18.94
CA VAL A 109 4.56 6.32 -18.45
C VAL A 109 3.99 5.16 -19.26
N ALA A 110 4.02 5.20 -20.60
CA ALA A 110 3.52 4.09 -21.42
C ALA A 110 4.25 2.78 -21.11
N ARG A 111 5.56 2.81 -20.93
CA ARG A 111 6.38 1.64 -20.62
C ARG A 111 6.10 1.09 -19.23
N ASN A 112 5.88 1.95 -18.23
CA ASN A 112 5.49 1.56 -16.88
C ASN A 112 4.13 0.85 -16.86
N HIS A 113 3.24 1.18 -17.79
CA HIS A 113 1.95 0.52 -17.97
C HIS A 113 1.97 -0.66 -18.97
N GLY A 114 3.16 -1.12 -19.38
CA GLY A 114 3.31 -2.31 -20.24
C GLY A 114 3.08 -2.06 -21.73
N PHE A 115 2.97 -0.79 -22.16
CA PHE A 115 2.77 -0.45 -23.58
C PHE A 115 4.08 -0.08 -24.28
N THR A 116 4.17 -0.42 -25.56
CA THR A 116 5.35 -0.14 -26.38
C THR A 116 5.48 1.33 -26.78
N SER A 117 4.39 2.07 -26.76
CA SER A 117 4.34 3.49 -27.13
C SER A 117 3.18 4.21 -26.45
N TRP A 118 3.27 5.54 -26.38
CA TRP A 118 2.19 6.40 -25.92
C TRP A 118 0.90 6.23 -26.76
N ALA A 119 1.05 6.07 -28.07
CA ALA A 119 -0.08 5.85 -28.96
C ALA A 119 -0.81 4.53 -28.67
N SER A 120 -0.07 3.46 -28.36
CA SER A 120 -0.68 2.17 -28.00
C SER A 120 -1.37 2.23 -26.64
N LEU A 121 -0.82 2.94 -25.66
CA LEU A 121 -1.50 3.22 -24.37
C LEU A 121 -2.81 4.00 -24.61
N ARG A 122 -2.77 5.10 -25.36
CA ARG A 122 -3.95 5.91 -25.63
C ARG A 122 -5.05 5.14 -26.35
N ARG A 123 -4.71 4.32 -27.33
CA ARG A 123 -5.66 3.47 -28.02
C ARG A 123 -6.31 2.48 -27.06
N HIS A 124 -5.52 1.80 -26.26
CA HIS A 124 -6.02 0.87 -25.24
C HIS A 124 -6.98 1.56 -24.27
N VAL A 125 -6.62 2.76 -23.78
CA VAL A 125 -7.48 3.56 -22.89
C VAL A 125 -8.79 3.95 -23.58
N ALA A 126 -8.74 4.32 -24.86
CA ALA A 126 -9.95 4.63 -25.63
C ALA A 126 -10.86 3.40 -25.83
N ASP A 127 -10.25 2.25 -26.15
CA ASP A 127 -10.99 0.97 -26.28
C ASP A 127 -11.64 0.58 -24.95
N LEU A 128 -10.92 0.69 -23.84
CA LEU A 128 -11.42 0.40 -22.49
C LEU A 128 -12.58 1.33 -22.08
N ARG A 129 -12.56 2.59 -22.52
CA ARG A 129 -13.62 3.56 -22.22
C ARG A 129 -14.97 3.15 -22.78
N ALA A 130 -14.97 2.38 -23.85
CA ALA A 130 -16.18 1.83 -24.49
C ALA A 130 -16.64 0.52 -23.84
N GLU A 131 -15.74 -0.19 -23.16
CA GLU A 131 -15.99 -1.50 -22.57
C GLU A 131 -16.98 -1.43 -21.38
N PRO A 132 -17.85 -2.44 -21.20
CA PRO A 132 -18.79 -2.50 -20.08
C PRO A 132 -18.10 -2.41 -18.71
N PHE A 133 -16.93 -3.04 -18.54
CA PHE A 133 -16.16 -2.98 -17.31
C PHE A 133 -15.72 -1.54 -16.96
N ALA A 134 -15.23 -0.78 -17.94
CA ALA A 134 -14.81 0.60 -17.72
C ALA A 134 -16.00 1.50 -17.36
N ARG A 135 -17.18 1.22 -17.93
CA ARG A 135 -18.43 1.91 -17.56
C ARG A 135 -18.84 1.60 -16.12
N ALA A 136 -18.78 0.32 -15.72
CA ALA A 136 -19.05 -0.10 -14.35
C ALA A 136 -18.05 0.52 -13.36
N PHE A 137 -16.76 0.57 -13.71
CA PHE A 137 -15.74 1.23 -12.89
C PHE A 137 -16.01 2.74 -12.72
N ARG A 138 -16.47 3.44 -13.77
CA ARG A 138 -16.89 4.85 -13.64
C ARG A 138 -18.09 5.01 -12.71
N ALA A 139 -19.09 4.12 -12.81
CA ALA A 139 -20.23 4.12 -11.90
C ALA A 139 -19.78 3.94 -10.44
N LEU A 140 -18.84 3.02 -10.17
CA LEU A 140 -18.24 2.85 -8.85
C LEU A 140 -17.58 4.14 -8.35
N ARG A 141 -16.74 4.78 -9.16
CA ARG A 141 -16.06 6.03 -8.78
C ARG A 141 -17.03 7.18 -8.53
N ALA A 142 -18.10 7.24 -9.30
CA ALA A 142 -19.17 8.23 -9.15
C ALA A 142 -20.14 7.89 -8.00
N ARG A 143 -20.01 6.71 -7.37
CA ARG A 143 -20.97 6.16 -6.40
C ARG A 143 -22.39 6.07 -6.96
N ASP A 144 -22.50 5.81 -8.27
CA ASP A 144 -23.74 5.67 -9.00
C ASP A 144 -24.25 4.21 -8.88
N LEU A 145 -25.04 3.97 -7.85
CA LEU A 145 -25.61 2.64 -7.57
C LEU A 145 -26.57 2.18 -8.66
N ASP A 146 -27.42 3.09 -9.18
CA ASP A 146 -28.41 2.73 -10.17
C ASP A 146 -27.75 2.44 -11.52
N GLY A 147 -26.77 3.25 -11.89
CA GLY A 147 -25.96 3.00 -13.08
C GLY A 147 -25.17 1.69 -13.00
N LEU A 148 -24.64 1.33 -11.81
CA LEU A 148 -23.96 0.06 -11.59
C LEU A 148 -24.94 -1.12 -11.72
N ARG A 149 -26.12 -1.06 -11.08
CA ARG A 149 -27.16 -2.09 -11.18
C ARG A 149 -27.60 -2.30 -12.63
N ALA A 150 -27.93 -1.23 -13.34
CA ALA A 150 -28.32 -1.30 -14.73
C ALA A 150 -27.24 -1.94 -15.64
N LEU A 151 -25.96 -1.74 -15.32
CA LEU A 151 -24.86 -2.37 -16.05
C LEU A 151 -24.74 -3.86 -15.70
N LEU A 152 -24.88 -4.24 -14.43
CA LEU A 152 -24.86 -5.64 -13.99
C LEU A 152 -26.04 -6.43 -14.53
N ASP A 153 -27.24 -5.83 -14.57
CA ASP A 153 -28.44 -6.44 -15.19
C ASP A 153 -28.23 -6.69 -16.69
N ARG A 154 -27.57 -5.76 -17.36
CA ARG A 154 -27.35 -5.86 -18.83
C ARG A 154 -26.17 -6.76 -19.18
N PHE A 155 -25.16 -6.81 -18.31
CA PHE A 155 -23.90 -7.52 -18.48
C PHE A 155 -23.55 -8.28 -17.19
N PRO A 156 -24.24 -9.39 -16.87
CA PRO A 156 -24.05 -10.13 -15.61
C PRO A 156 -22.61 -10.62 -15.40
N GLU A 157 -21.89 -10.88 -16.50
CA GLU A 157 -20.48 -11.30 -16.46
C GLU A 157 -19.55 -10.26 -15.80
N LEU A 158 -19.99 -9.01 -15.68
CA LEU A 158 -19.24 -7.95 -15.00
C LEU A 158 -19.01 -8.25 -13.52
N ALA A 159 -19.91 -8.98 -12.87
CA ALA A 159 -19.77 -9.36 -11.47
C ALA A 159 -18.46 -10.13 -11.21
N THR A 160 -18.01 -10.92 -12.19
CA THR A 160 -16.79 -11.74 -12.11
C THR A 160 -15.68 -11.29 -13.06
N ALA A 161 -15.89 -10.24 -13.84
CA ALA A 161 -14.90 -9.73 -14.78
C ALA A 161 -13.70 -9.10 -14.04
N SER A 162 -12.55 -9.15 -14.67
CA SER A 162 -11.33 -8.52 -14.17
C SER A 162 -10.83 -7.45 -15.11
N GLY A 163 -10.37 -6.34 -14.53
CA GLY A 163 -9.63 -5.31 -15.23
C GLY A 163 -8.17 -5.69 -15.49
N THR A 164 -7.43 -4.76 -16.06
CA THR A 164 -6.05 -4.96 -16.53
C THR A 164 -5.03 -5.40 -15.47
N ASN A 165 -5.31 -5.15 -14.19
CA ASN A 165 -4.43 -5.50 -13.05
C ASN A 165 -4.97 -6.70 -12.26
N GLY A 166 -5.92 -7.47 -12.83
CA GLY A 166 -6.59 -8.54 -12.11
C GLY A 166 -7.54 -8.06 -11.01
N ASN A 167 -7.70 -6.74 -10.82
CA ASN A 167 -8.73 -6.20 -9.94
C ASN A 167 -10.10 -6.45 -10.57
N ASP A 168 -11.01 -7.01 -9.81
CA ASP A 168 -12.42 -7.08 -10.14
C ASP A 168 -13.19 -5.86 -9.60
N LEU A 169 -14.48 -5.79 -9.95
CA LEU A 169 -15.31 -4.69 -9.47
C LEU A 169 -15.51 -4.73 -7.95
N LEU A 170 -15.53 -5.92 -7.33
CA LEU A 170 -15.70 -6.06 -5.87
C LEU A 170 -14.49 -5.48 -5.11
N GLY A 171 -13.26 -5.81 -5.53
CA GLY A 171 -12.05 -5.23 -4.97
C GLY A 171 -11.97 -3.71 -5.15
N LEU A 172 -12.39 -3.22 -6.32
CA LEU A 172 -12.45 -1.78 -6.61
C LEU A 172 -13.54 -1.07 -5.79
N ALA A 173 -14.72 -1.68 -5.61
CA ALA A 173 -15.78 -1.15 -4.76
C ALA A 173 -15.36 -1.07 -3.31
N SER A 174 -14.70 -2.10 -2.80
CA SER A 174 -14.19 -2.13 -1.43
C SER A 174 -13.19 -1.00 -1.15
N ALA A 175 -12.41 -0.60 -2.15
CA ALA A 175 -11.48 0.53 -2.03
C ALA A 175 -12.19 1.90 -1.95
N THR A 176 -13.47 1.99 -2.35
CA THR A 176 -14.27 3.22 -2.19
C THR A 176 -14.80 3.42 -0.77
N CYS A 177 -14.70 2.40 0.09
CA CYS A 177 -15.28 2.34 1.42
C CYS A 177 -16.83 2.53 1.44
N ASP A 178 -17.51 2.26 0.33
CA ASP A 178 -18.97 2.33 0.21
C ASP A 178 -19.58 0.92 0.20
N GLU A 179 -20.14 0.50 1.33
CA GLU A 179 -20.72 -0.84 1.51
C GLU A 179 -21.90 -1.13 0.59
N ARG A 180 -22.62 -0.10 0.16
CA ARG A 180 -23.76 -0.25 -0.77
C ARG A 180 -23.31 -0.76 -2.13
N LEU A 181 -22.15 -0.27 -2.63
CA LEU A 181 -21.54 -0.73 -3.87
C LEU A 181 -21.07 -2.18 -3.74
N VAL A 182 -20.50 -2.52 -2.58
CA VAL A 182 -20.06 -3.89 -2.26
C VAL A 182 -21.26 -4.83 -2.23
N SER A 183 -22.38 -4.44 -1.57
CA SER A 183 -23.61 -5.24 -1.50
C SER A 183 -24.18 -5.52 -2.89
N VAL A 184 -24.29 -4.49 -3.74
CA VAL A 184 -24.81 -4.64 -5.12
C VAL A 184 -24.00 -5.66 -5.92
N LEU A 185 -22.67 -5.66 -5.77
CA LEU A 185 -21.80 -6.61 -6.49
C LEU A 185 -21.92 -8.03 -5.92
N LEU A 186 -22.01 -8.17 -4.59
CA LEU A 186 -22.23 -9.49 -3.97
C LEU A 186 -23.59 -10.08 -4.36
N GLU A 187 -24.64 -9.26 -4.38
CA GLU A 187 -25.99 -9.65 -4.86
C GLU A 187 -25.96 -10.07 -6.35
N ALA A 188 -25.10 -9.45 -7.16
CA ALA A 188 -24.90 -9.80 -8.55
C ALA A 188 -23.99 -11.04 -8.75
N GLY A 189 -23.51 -11.67 -7.68
CA GLY A 189 -22.69 -12.89 -7.74
C GLY A 189 -21.20 -12.64 -7.92
N ALA A 190 -20.68 -11.51 -7.44
CA ALA A 190 -19.24 -11.28 -7.41
C ALA A 190 -18.53 -12.32 -6.54
N ASP A 191 -17.35 -12.78 -6.97
CA ASP A 191 -16.54 -13.75 -6.24
C ASP A 191 -15.84 -13.08 -5.05
N VAL A 192 -16.39 -13.31 -3.86
CA VAL A 192 -15.88 -12.73 -2.59
C VAL A 192 -14.48 -13.20 -2.23
N ALA A 193 -14.06 -14.36 -2.74
CA ALA A 193 -12.74 -14.94 -2.49
C ALA A 193 -11.67 -14.40 -3.46
N ARG A 194 -12.08 -13.67 -4.49
CA ARG A 194 -11.17 -13.24 -5.52
C ARG A 194 -10.11 -12.28 -4.99
N ALA A 195 -8.88 -12.61 -5.33
CA ALA A 195 -7.74 -11.77 -5.05
C ALA A 195 -7.22 -11.11 -6.34
N ASN A 196 -6.74 -9.89 -6.24
CA ASN A 196 -6.04 -9.24 -7.34
C ASN A 196 -4.65 -9.89 -7.58
N ALA A 197 -3.89 -9.38 -8.54
CA ALA A 197 -2.55 -9.88 -8.90
C ALA A 197 -1.55 -9.90 -7.71
N HIS A 198 -1.89 -9.26 -6.58
CA HIS A 198 -1.09 -9.23 -5.35
C HIS A 198 -1.61 -10.16 -4.26
N GLY A 199 -2.64 -10.93 -4.53
CA GLY A 199 -3.33 -11.70 -3.51
C GLY A 199 -4.20 -10.85 -2.57
N TRP A 200 -4.46 -9.57 -2.90
CA TRP A 200 -5.28 -8.68 -2.10
C TRP A 200 -6.75 -8.89 -2.40
N THR A 201 -7.53 -9.28 -1.41
CA THR A 201 -8.98 -9.48 -1.49
C THR A 201 -9.76 -8.27 -0.98
N ALA A 202 -11.06 -8.23 -1.20
CA ALA A 202 -11.95 -7.22 -0.60
C ALA A 202 -11.84 -7.21 0.94
N LEU A 203 -11.65 -8.38 1.57
CA LEU A 203 -11.50 -8.50 3.02
C LEU A 203 -10.17 -7.89 3.52
N HIS A 204 -9.09 -7.97 2.75
CA HIS A 204 -7.86 -7.23 3.04
C HIS A 204 -8.09 -5.72 3.03
N GLN A 205 -8.88 -5.22 2.06
CA GLN A 205 -9.20 -3.80 1.99
C GLN A 205 -10.02 -3.35 3.21
N ALA A 206 -10.99 -4.15 3.64
CA ALA A 206 -11.74 -3.88 4.86
C ALA A 206 -10.81 -3.81 6.09
N GLY A 207 -9.87 -4.74 6.21
CA GLY A 207 -8.84 -4.75 7.25
C GLY A 207 -7.94 -3.51 7.22
N TYR A 208 -7.47 -3.14 6.04
CA TYR A 208 -6.60 -1.98 5.83
C TYR A 208 -7.29 -0.64 6.15
N SER A 209 -8.56 -0.50 5.82
CA SER A 209 -9.33 0.75 5.95
C SER A 209 -10.16 0.84 7.23
N ASN A 210 -10.01 -0.10 8.16
CA ASN A 210 -10.79 -0.19 9.41
C ASN A 210 -12.32 -0.17 9.18
N LEU A 211 -12.81 -1.08 8.33
CA LEU A 211 -14.23 -1.16 7.96
C LEU A 211 -14.88 -2.42 8.54
N PRO A 212 -15.23 -2.45 9.86
CA PRO A 212 -15.75 -3.64 10.51
C PRO A 212 -17.11 -4.10 9.95
N HIS A 213 -17.97 -3.18 9.51
CA HIS A 213 -19.25 -3.54 8.89
C HIS A 213 -19.05 -4.21 7.53
N MET A 214 -18.17 -3.66 6.69
CA MET A 214 -17.81 -4.27 5.40
C MET A 214 -17.17 -5.65 5.61
N ALA A 215 -16.31 -5.81 6.62
CA ALA A 215 -15.73 -7.10 6.94
C ALA A 215 -16.82 -8.13 7.29
N ARG A 216 -17.80 -7.77 8.15
CA ARG A 216 -18.93 -8.66 8.46
C ARG A 216 -19.76 -9.00 7.23
N LEU A 217 -20.03 -8.03 6.36
CA LEU A 217 -20.75 -8.24 5.11
C LEU A 217 -20.02 -9.25 4.21
N LEU A 218 -18.71 -9.06 3.99
CA LEU A 218 -17.89 -9.97 3.17
C LEU A 218 -17.81 -11.37 3.78
N LEU A 219 -17.65 -11.47 5.12
CA LEU A 219 -17.61 -12.74 5.84
C LEU A 219 -18.94 -13.49 5.77
N ALA A 220 -20.07 -12.78 5.86
CA ALA A 220 -21.40 -13.36 5.68
C ALA A 220 -21.60 -13.97 4.28
N HIS A 221 -20.86 -13.49 3.27
CA HIS A 221 -20.83 -14.03 1.92
C HIS A 221 -19.71 -15.05 1.70
N GLY A 222 -19.02 -15.49 2.74
CA GLY A 222 -18.01 -16.55 2.69
C GLY A 222 -16.61 -16.08 2.30
N ALA A 223 -16.27 -14.80 2.55
CA ALA A 223 -14.90 -14.32 2.30
C ALA A 223 -13.88 -15.14 3.10
N PRO A 224 -12.82 -15.67 2.46
CA PRO A 224 -11.78 -16.42 3.17
C PRO A 224 -10.91 -15.48 4.02
N VAL A 225 -10.68 -15.87 5.28
CA VAL A 225 -9.96 -15.05 6.29
C VAL A 225 -8.44 -15.26 6.26
N ASP A 226 -7.96 -16.34 5.65
CA ASP A 226 -6.58 -16.82 5.70
C ASP A 226 -5.79 -16.58 4.41
N VAL A 227 -6.37 -15.89 3.43
CA VAL A 227 -5.68 -15.54 2.19
C VAL A 227 -4.50 -14.62 2.49
N SER A 228 -3.30 -15.00 2.01
CA SER A 228 -2.10 -14.19 2.16
C SER A 228 -1.92 -13.26 0.97
N GLY A 229 -2.02 -11.97 1.20
CA GLY A 229 -1.70 -10.95 0.21
C GLY A 229 -0.19 -10.83 -0.03
N ARG A 230 0.22 -10.52 -1.28
CA ARG A 230 1.62 -10.23 -1.63
C ARG A 230 2.62 -11.34 -1.28
N GLY A 231 2.27 -12.57 -1.56
CA GLY A 231 3.03 -13.74 -1.14
C GLY A 231 2.95 -13.91 0.38
N ASN A 232 4.06 -13.78 1.10
CA ASN A 232 4.06 -13.88 2.58
C ASN A 232 3.63 -12.56 3.26
N GLY A 233 2.89 -11.70 2.57
CA GLY A 233 2.59 -10.33 2.99
C GLY A 233 1.50 -10.18 4.03
N GLY A 234 0.81 -11.23 4.41
CA GLY A 234 -0.16 -11.17 5.49
C GLY A 234 -1.60 -11.44 5.09
N THR A 235 -2.36 -11.89 6.08
CA THR A 235 -3.81 -12.10 6.02
C THR A 235 -4.55 -10.78 6.26
N PRO A 236 -5.86 -10.69 6.02
CA PRO A 236 -6.67 -9.54 6.42
C PRO A 236 -6.47 -9.11 7.87
N LEU A 237 -6.37 -10.08 8.80
CA LEU A 237 -6.08 -9.81 10.22
C LEU A 237 -4.68 -9.19 10.41
N ALA A 238 -3.66 -9.73 9.75
CA ALA A 238 -2.31 -9.17 9.82
C ALA A 238 -2.26 -7.74 9.26
N ALA A 239 -3.01 -7.47 8.18
CA ALA A 239 -3.15 -6.13 7.63
C ALA A 239 -3.82 -5.17 8.62
N ALA A 240 -4.91 -5.58 9.24
CA ALA A 240 -5.62 -4.78 10.24
C ALA A 240 -4.72 -4.45 11.44
N LEU A 241 -4.09 -5.44 12.03
CA LEU A 241 -3.21 -5.27 13.19
C LEU A 241 -1.95 -4.47 12.88
N PHE A 242 -1.37 -4.65 11.68
CA PHE A 242 -0.23 -3.85 11.26
C PHE A 242 -0.54 -2.35 11.26
N TRP A 243 -1.74 -1.96 10.87
CA TRP A 243 -2.18 -0.56 10.88
C TRP A 243 -2.86 -0.15 12.19
N GLY A 244 -2.99 -1.04 13.17
CA GLY A 244 -3.66 -0.78 14.44
C GLY A 244 -5.17 -0.56 14.30
N ASN A 245 -5.79 -1.19 13.32
CA ASN A 245 -7.22 -1.11 13.04
C ASN A 245 -7.98 -2.14 13.91
N THR A 246 -8.15 -1.82 15.18
CA THR A 246 -8.60 -2.75 16.22
C THR A 246 -10.02 -3.22 16.05
N GLU A 247 -10.92 -2.37 15.55
CA GLU A 247 -12.34 -2.72 15.38
C GLU A 247 -12.54 -3.83 14.35
N VAL A 248 -11.91 -3.69 13.17
CA VAL A 248 -11.96 -4.73 12.15
C VAL A 248 -11.10 -5.93 12.52
N ALA A 249 -10.00 -5.74 13.26
CA ALA A 249 -9.19 -6.86 13.75
C ALA A 249 -9.96 -7.76 14.69
N ALA A 250 -10.80 -7.20 15.58
CA ALA A 250 -11.70 -7.96 16.44
C ALA A 250 -12.67 -8.83 15.61
N VAL A 251 -13.34 -8.24 14.62
CA VAL A 251 -14.23 -8.97 13.70
C VAL A 251 -13.52 -10.12 13.00
N LEU A 252 -12.31 -9.88 12.51
CA LEU A 252 -11.53 -10.90 11.79
C LEU A 252 -11.04 -12.02 12.74
N ALA A 253 -10.68 -11.68 13.97
CA ALA A 253 -10.25 -12.63 14.98
C ALA A 253 -11.41 -13.55 15.44
N GLU A 254 -12.64 -13.05 15.47
CA GLU A 254 -13.83 -13.84 15.78
C GLU A 254 -14.18 -14.88 14.70
N HIS A 255 -13.80 -14.63 13.44
CA HIS A 255 -14.20 -15.45 12.29
C HIS A 255 -13.08 -16.36 11.76
N GLY A 256 -11.86 -16.24 12.27
CA GLY A 256 -10.70 -16.98 11.77
C GLY A 256 -9.82 -17.57 12.86
N VAL A 257 -8.84 -18.36 12.43
CA VAL A 257 -7.80 -18.84 13.34
C VAL A 257 -6.82 -17.70 13.62
N VAL A 258 -6.79 -17.25 14.87
CA VAL A 258 -5.81 -16.22 15.30
C VAL A 258 -4.42 -16.85 15.35
N PRO A 259 -3.44 -16.32 14.59
CA PRO A 259 -2.08 -16.85 14.61
C PRO A 259 -1.43 -16.69 15.99
N ARG A 260 -0.94 -17.80 16.56
CA ARG A 260 -0.23 -17.80 17.85
C ARG A 260 1.22 -17.28 17.66
N ASN A 261 1.37 -15.99 17.62
CA ASN A 261 2.68 -15.32 17.65
C ASN A 261 2.62 -14.04 18.47
N LEU A 262 3.78 -13.59 18.95
CA LEU A 262 3.87 -12.52 19.95
C LEU A 262 3.26 -11.19 19.46
N ARG A 263 3.51 -10.80 18.20
CA ARG A 263 2.97 -9.53 17.66
C ARG A 263 1.44 -9.54 17.52
N THR A 264 0.86 -10.69 17.13
CA THR A 264 -0.60 -10.83 17.04
C THR A 264 -1.23 -10.78 18.42
N ALA A 265 -0.67 -11.49 19.41
CA ALA A 265 -1.12 -11.42 20.80
C ALA A 265 -1.06 -9.98 21.34
N ALA A 266 0.06 -9.28 21.10
CA ALA A 266 0.26 -7.90 21.53
C ALA A 266 -0.74 -6.93 20.87
N GLY A 267 -0.93 -7.05 19.54
CA GLY A 267 -1.88 -6.21 18.80
C GLY A 267 -3.35 -6.44 19.17
N LEU A 268 -3.69 -7.64 19.64
CA LEU A 268 -5.03 -7.97 20.16
C LEU A 268 -5.21 -7.72 21.66
N ASN A 269 -4.18 -7.19 22.34
CA ASN A 269 -4.14 -6.97 23.81
C ASN A 269 -4.32 -8.26 24.63
N ASP A 270 -3.92 -9.42 24.07
CA ASP A 270 -3.96 -10.72 24.78
C ASP A 270 -2.70 -10.87 25.65
N VAL A 271 -2.79 -10.34 26.88
CA VAL A 271 -1.67 -10.34 27.85
C VAL A 271 -1.26 -11.77 28.22
N ALA A 272 -2.21 -12.68 28.39
CA ALA A 272 -1.90 -14.06 28.78
C ALA A 272 -1.06 -14.75 27.70
N LEU A 273 -1.41 -14.57 26.43
CA LEU A 273 -0.66 -15.12 25.31
C LEU A 273 0.69 -14.40 25.12
N VAL A 274 0.77 -13.10 25.41
CA VAL A 274 2.03 -12.35 25.40
C VAL A 274 3.03 -12.95 26.42
N GLU A 275 2.58 -13.17 27.65
CA GLU A 275 3.40 -13.74 28.73
C GLU A 275 3.83 -15.18 28.42
N GLU A 276 2.90 -16.01 27.90
CA GLU A 276 3.19 -17.38 27.48
C GLU A 276 4.28 -17.43 26.39
N LEU A 277 4.17 -16.59 25.37
CA LEU A 277 5.06 -16.64 24.21
C LEU A 277 6.39 -15.90 24.41
N TRP A 278 6.56 -15.11 25.46
CA TRP A 278 7.72 -14.24 25.64
C TRP A 278 9.08 -14.94 25.64
N SER A 279 9.17 -16.07 26.35
CA SER A 279 10.44 -16.79 26.53
C SER A 279 10.93 -17.48 25.25
N SER A 280 10.01 -17.92 24.41
CA SER A 280 10.31 -18.62 23.15
C SER A 280 9.34 -18.18 22.03
N PRO A 281 9.41 -16.91 21.61
CA PRO A 281 8.48 -16.41 20.63
C PRO A 281 8.79 -16.96 19.23
N SER A 282 7.76 -17.47 18.57
CA SER A 282 7.83 -17.76 17.14
C SER A 282 7.83 -16.47 16.34
N ALA A 283 8.67 -16.39 15.31
CA ALA A 283 8.62 -15.32 14.35
C ALA A 283 7.27 -15.23 13.62
N GLY A 284 6.55 -16.36 13.56
CA GLY A 284 5.25 -16.46 12.89
C GLY A 284 5.34 -16.29 11.37
N ALA A 285 4.25 -16.59 10.68
CA ALA A 285 4.10 -16.36 9.25
C ALA A 285 3.71 -14.89 8.95
N HIS A 286 3.74 -14.53 7.68
CA HIS A 286 3.19 -13.26 7.17
C HIS A 286 3.90 -11.97 7.67
N ARG A 287 5.19 -12.05 7.98
CA ARG A 287 5.99 -10.87 8.34
C ARG A 287 6.33 -9.97 7.15
N GLY A 288 6.20 -10.49 5.93
CA GLY A 288 6.49 -9.75 4.71
C GLY A 288 5.43 -8.72 4.31
N PHE A 289 4.37 -8.51 5.11
CA PHE A 289 3.33 -7.53 4.83
C PHE A 289 3.90 -6.12 4.60
N TYR A 290 4.89 -5.74 5.39
CA TYR A 290 5.61 -4.48 5.28
C TYR A 290 6.69 -4.52 4.18
N ARG A 291 6.42 -5.09 3.04
CA ARG A 291 7.28 -4.85 1.88
C ARG A 291 6.92 -3.50 1.28
N PRO A 292 7.90 -2.70 0.92
CA PRO A 292 7.66 -1.32 0.58
C PRO A 292 6.69 -1.19 -0.60
N HIS A 293 5.59 -0.52 -0.37
CA HIS A 293 5.01 0.33 -1.37
C HIS A 293 5.87 1.58 -1.39
N SER A 294 6.13 2.08 -2.56
CA SER A 294 6.68 3.41 -2.84
C SER A 294 7.14 4.17 -1.57
N GLY A 295 8.41 4.21 -1.30
CA GLY A 295 9.00 5.03 -0.25
C GLY A 295 9.48 4.31 1.01
N PHE A 296 8.98 3.13 1.36
CA PHE A 296 9.54 2.39 2.48
C PHE A 296 10.71 1.50 2.04
N PRO A 297 11.86 1.54 2.70
CA PRO A 297 12.96 0.63 2.39
C PRO A 297 12.55 -0.82 2.57
N ALA A 298 13.18 -1.70 1.80
CA ALA A 298 12.93 -3.13 1.89
C ALA A 298 13.33 -3.66 3.27
N TRP A 299 12.36 -3.81 4.16
CA TRP A 299 12.58 -4.49 5.43
C TRP A 299 12.67 -6.00 5.21
N ARG A 300 13.72 -6.61 5.73
CA ARG A 300 13.90 -8.06 5.73
C ARG A 300 13.81 -8.55 7.18
N PRO A 301 12.69 -9.19 7.54
CA PRO A 301 12.52 -9.69 8.90
C PRO A 301 13.60 -10.72 9.24
N SER A 302 14.20 -10.58 10.39
CA SER A 302 15.10 -11.58 10.97
C SER A 302 14.34 -12.50 11.92
N SER A 303 14.97 -13.59 12.34
CA SER A 303 14.42 -14.47 13.38
C SER A 303 15.01 -14.18 14.75
N SER A 304 15.63 -13.00 14.96
CA SER A 304 16.17 -12.63 16.26
C SER A 304 15.05 -12.41 17.28
N LEU A 305 15.26 -12.87 18.50
CA LEU A 305 14.28 -12.72 19.58
C LEU A 305 13.99 -11.23 19.86
N THR A 306 15.03 -10.40 19.77
CA THR A 306 14.91 -8.95 19.98
C THR A 306 13.95 -8.35 18.96
N GLU A 307 14.15 -8.59 17.66
CA GLU A 307 13.29 -8.05 16.61
C GLU A 307 11.82 -8.53 16.74
N ILE A 308 11.62 -9.83 17.06
CA ILE A 308 10.27 -10.39 17.29
C ILE A 308 9.55 -9.69 18.45
N ARG A 309 10.28 -9.39 19.54
CA ARG A 309 9.77 -8.67 20.71
C ARG A 309 9.50 -7.20 20.39
N ASP A 310 10.38 -6.58 19.63
CA ASP A 310 10.24 -5.20 19.17
C ASP A 310 9.03 -5.03 18.23
N GLU A 311 8.78 -6.00 17.34
CA GLU A 311 7.57 -6.03 16.53
C GLU A 311 6.31 -6.06 17.40
N ALA A 312 6.30 -6.87 18.46
CA ALA A 312 5.16 -6.97 19.36
C ALA A 312 4.87 -5.64 20.07
N MET A 313 5.90 -4.96 20.60
CA MET A 313 5.75 -3.64 21.21
C MET A 313 5.21 -2.61 20.23
N SER A 314 5.72 -2.60 18.97
CA SER A 314 5.22 -1.71 17.93
C SER A 314 3.75 -1.99 17.56
N TRP A 315 3.32 -3.25 17.51
CA TRP A 315 1.93 -3.61 17.20
C TRP A 315 0.99 -3.26 18.35
N ALA A 316 1.39 -3.49 19.61
CA ALA A 316 0.64 -3.07 20.80
C ALA A 316 0.42 -1.55 20.82
N ALA A 317 1.48 -0.78 20.54
CA ALA A 317 1.41 0.69 20.50
C ALA A 317 0.43 1.22 19.45
N ARG A 318 0.44 0.66 18.24
CA ARG A 318 -0.49 1.01 17.14
C ARG A 318 -1.93 0.68 17.46
N ALA A 319 -2.14 -0.41 18.20
CA ALA A 319 -3.46 -0.91 18.57
C ALA A 319 -4.05 -0.25 19.83
N ASP A 320 -3.34 0.69 20.47
CA ASP A 320 -3.69 1.25 21.79
C ASP A 320 -3.85 0.17 22.89
N ALA A 321 -3.11 -0.92 22.76
CA ALA A 321 -3.17 -2.12 23.60
C ALA A 321 -2.34 -1.93 24.90
N VAL A 322 -2.85 -1.09 25.79
CA VAL A 322 -2.08 -0.60 26.95
C VAL A 322 -1.67 -1.71 27.91
N ASP A 323 -2.49 -2.75 28.10
CA ASP A 323 -2.15 -3.86 28.98
C ASP A 323 -1.02 -4.71 28.41
N ALA A 324 -1.03 -4.93 27.08
CA ALA A 324 0.05 -5.60 26.37
C ALA A 324 1.36 -4.76 26.39
N ILE A 325 1.28 -3.42 26.21
CA ILE A 325 2.43 -2.53 26.35
C ILE A 325 3.05 -2.67 27.74
N ALA A 326 2.25 -2.60 28.80
CA ALA A 326 2.70 -2.72 30.19
C ALA A 326 3.34 -4.11 30.46
N ALA A 327 2.74 -5.17 29.95
CA ALA A 327 3.28 -6.53 30.07
C ALA A 327 4.62 -6.67 29.34
N LEU A 328 4.68 -6.25 28.08
CA LEU A 328 5.90 -6.28 27.26
C LEU A 328 7.04 -5.49 27.89
N TYR A 329 6.75 -4.30 28.44
CA TYR A 329 7.75 -3.48 29.15
C TYR A 329 8.29 -4.19 30.39
N ARG A 330 7.41 -4.75 31.24
CA ARG A 330 7.82 -5.54 32.42
C ARG A 330 8.69 -6.74 32.06
N LEU A 331 8.46 -7.32 30.90
CA LEU A 331 9.21 -8.45 30.37
C LEU A 331 10.54 -8.02 29.69
N GLY A 332 10.81 -6.72 29.56
CA GLY A 332 12.06 -6.17 29.04
C GLY A 332 12.06 -5.80 27.56
N ALA A 333 10.88 -5.56 26.96
CA ALA A 333 10.82 -5.02 25.61
C ALA A 333 11.30 -3.57 25.56
N SER A 334 11.95 -3.17 24.46
CA SER A 334 12.45 -1.82 24.24
C SER A 334 11.32 -0.83 23.93
N LEU A 335 11.37 0.35 24.56
CA LEU A 335 10.51 1.49 24.22
C LEU A 335 11.00 2.24 22.99
N GLU A 336 12.27 2.08 22.61
CA GLU A 336 12.94 2.81 21.54
C GLU A 336 13.22 1.94 20.31
N ALA A 337 12.61 0.75 20.24
CA ALA A 337 12.78 -0.13 19.11
C ALA A 337 12.26 0.49 17.79
N ASN A 338 13.09 0.49 16.76
CA ASN A 338 12.79 1.13 15.47
C ASN A 338 12.58 0.10 14.35
N VAL A 339 11.72 -0.89 14.58
CA VAL A 339 11.55 -2.04 13.66
C VAL A 339 10.99 -1.62 12.31
N TYR A 340 10.03 -0.70 12.30
CA TYR A 340 9.32 -0.26 11.11
C TYR A 340 9.57 1.23 10.83
N GLN A 341 10.79 1.70 11.08
CA GLN A 341 11.21 3.08 10.88
C GLN A 341 10.49 4.11 11.78
N GLY A 342 9.99 3.64 12.90
CA GLY A 342 9.38 4.46 13.92
C GLY A 342 9.39 3.72 15.25
N THR A 343 9.65 4.44 16.35
CA THR A 343 9.52 3.88 17.69
C THR A 343 8.06 3.55 17.99
N PRO A 344 7.76 2.73 19.01
CA PRO A 344 6.38 2.53 19.48
C PRO A 344 5.64 3.86 19.72
N LEU A 345 6.33 4.85 20.30
CA LEU A 345 5.76 6.19 20.52
C LEU A 345 5.42 6.91 19.22
N THR A 346 6.30 6.88 18.22
CA THR A 346 6.04 7.48 16.90
C THR A 346 4.81 6.84 16.23
N TRP A 347 4.73 5.51 16.26
CA TRP A 347 3.59 4.79 15.70
C TRP A 347 2.28 5.07 16.42
N ALA A 348 2.30 5.08 17.78
CA ALA A 348 1.11 5.42 18.57
C ALA A 348 0.65 6.86 18.28
N ALA A 349 1.59 7.80 18.17
CA ALA A 349 1.31 9.21 17.87
C ALA A 349 0.71 9.39 16.48
N ALA A 350 1.32 8.79 15.44
CA ALA A 350 0.82 8.84 14.07
C ALA A 350 -0.58 8.23 13.91
N ARG A 351 -0.98 7.33 14.83
CA ARG A 351 -2.29 6.68 14.84
C ARG A 351 -3.29 7.28 15.83
N GLY A 352 -2.93 8.37 16.52
CA GLY A 352 -3.79 9.04 17.50
C GLY A 352 -4.10 8.20 18.75
N ARG A 353 -3.20 7.31 19.15
CA ARG A 353 -3.40 6.37 20.26
C ARG A 353 -3.04 7.02 21.61
N SER A 354 -3.90 7.91 22.09
CA SER A 354 -3.61 8.77 23.24
C SER A 354 -3.31 8.00 24.53
N ARG A 355 -3.96 6.84 24.77
CA ARG A 355 -3.69 5.99 25.94
C ARG A 355 -2.30 5.34 25.87
N ALA A 356 -1.96 4.77 24.71
CA ALA A 356 -0.65 4.19 24.46
C ALA A 356 0.46 5.23 24.56
N VAL A 357 0.25 6.43 23.97
CA VAL A 357 1.20 7.56 24.06
C VAL A 357 1.46 7.93 25.52
N ARG A 358 0.42 8.18 26.32
CA ARG A 358 0.57 8.52 27.76
C ARG A 358 1.30 7.43 28.53
N LEU A 359 0.96 6.18 28.29
CA LEU A 359 1.63 5.05 28.95
C LEU A 359 3.10 4.97 28.54
N LEU A 360 3.43 4.99 27.25
CA LEU A 360 4.82 4.91 26.78
C LEU A 360 5.69 6.04 27.35
N LEU A 361 5.16 7.28 27.39
CA LEU A 361 5.84 8.42 28.00
C LEU A 361 6.04 8.22 29.50
N SER A 362 5.04 7.71 30.22
CA SER A 362 5.15 7.42 31.67
C SER A 362 6.16 6.31 31.98
N LEU A 363 6.39 5.40 31.04
CA LEU A 363 7.39 4.33 31.13
C LEU A 363 8.79 4.80 30.74
N GLY A 364 8.95 6.02 30.25
CA GLY A 364 10.24 6.63 29.93
C GLY A 364 10.60 6.65 28.44
N ALA A 365 9.64 6.46 27.54
CA ALA A 365 9.89 6.67 26.11
C ALA A 365 10.32 8.11 25.82
N ALA A 366 11.32 8.30 24.95
CA ALA A 366 11.89 9.61 24.63
C ALA A 366 10.91 10.44 23.79
N PRO A 367 10.35 11.56 24.30
CA PRO A 367 9.29 12.30 23.63
C PRO A 367 9.76 13.02 22.36
N SER A 368 11.05 13.34 22.25
CA SER A 368 11.65 14.05 21.12
C SER A 368 12.59 13.17 20.27
N ALA A 369 12.53 11.83 20.41
CA ALA A 369 13.31 10.95 19.55
C ALA A 369 13.00 11.20 18.09
N THR A 370 14.05 11.41 17.28
CA THR A 370 13.94 11.57 15.83
C THR A 370 14.06 10.22 15.12
N GLY A 371 13.43 10.09 13.96
CA GLY A 371 13.40 8.86 13.19
C GLY A 371 13.30 9.10 11.69
N THR A 372 13.00 8.03 10.98
CA THR A 372 12.82 8.03 9.53
C THR A 372 11.44 7.48 9.16
N PHE A 373 10.43 7.80 9.94
CA PHE A 373 9.07 7.32 9.76
C PHE A 373 8.56 7.64 8.34
N GLY A 374 8.03 6.63 7.65
CA GLY A 374 7.64 6.79 6.24
C GLY A 374 8.79 6.67 5.24
N GLY A 375 10.04 6.51 5.71
CA GLY A 375 11.22 6.31 4.87
C GLY A 375 11.98 7.59 4.49
N PRO A 376 13.06 7.45 3.69
CA PRO A 376 13.99 8.53 3.43
C PRO A 376 13.42 9.67 2.59
N THR A 377 12.27 9.50 2.00
CA THR A 377 11.60 10.52 1.15
C THR A 377 10.43 11.20 1.85
N HIS A 378 10.15 10.85 3.11
CA HIS A 378 8.98 11.41 3.81
C HIS A 378 9.29 11.89 5.23
N GLY A 379 9.99 11.12 6.05
CA GLY A 379 10.05 11.37 7.49
C GLY A 379 11.45 11.39 8.11
N VAL A 380 12.49 11.79 7.39
CA VAL A 380 13.85 11.91 7.96
C VAL A 380 13.89 13.04 8.98
N GLY A 381 14.37 12.75 10.20
CA GLY A 381 14.47 13.72 11.28
C GLY A 381 13.14 14.05 11.98
N THR A 382 12.03 13.38 11.63
CA THR A 382 10.73 13.62 12.25
C THR A 382 10.65 13.01 13.66
N THR A 383 9.84 13.65 14.52
CA THR A 383 9.50 13.16 15.86
C THR A 383 8.05 12.68 15.91
N ALA A 384 7.66 12.02 17.01
CA ALA A 384 6.26 11.66 17.28
C ALA A 384 5.30 12.88 17.17
N LEU A 385 5.80 14.06 17.56
CA LEU A 385 5.02 15.30 17.52
C LEU A 385 4.71 15.77 16.09
N HIS A 386 5.62 15.58 15.12
CA HIS A 386 5.36 15.87 13.70
C HIS A 386 4.19 15.06 13.17
N HIS A 387 4.18 13.74 13.43
CA HIS A 387 3.14 12.84 12.92
C HIS A 387 1.79 13.03 13.59
N ALA A 388 1.79 13.34 14.91
CA ALA A 388 0.57 13.73 15.60
C ALA A 388 0.00 15.04 15.05
N ALA A 389 0.86 16.00 14.71
CA ALA A 389 0.51 17.30 14.15
C ALA A 389 -0.06 17.17 12.73
N GLU A 390 0.61 16.42 11.84
CA GLU A 390 0.15 16.15 10.47
C GLU A 390 -1.25 15.52 10.44
N SER A 391 -1.55 14.70 11.44
CA SER A 391 -2.83 13.98 11.55
C SER A 391 -3.87 14.72 12.42
N GLY A 392 -3.53 15.86 13.04
CA GLY A 392 -4.43 16.65 13.85
C GLY A 392 -4.84 16.02 15.19
N HIS A 393 -4.03 15.14 15.76
CA HIS A 393 -4.32 14.39 16.98
C HIS A 393 -4.07 15.25 18.24
N LEU A 394 -5.00 16.15 18.58
CA LEU A 394 -4.83 17.14 19.66
C LEU A 394 -4.46 16.54 21.01
N GLU A 395 -5.17 15.50 21.46
CA GLU A 395 -4.86 14.84 22.76
C GLU A 395 -3.45 14.24 22.80
N VAL A 396 -2.96 13.76 21.66
CA VAL A 396 -1.60 13.20 21.54
C VAL A 396 -0.57 14.32 21.56
N ILE A 397 -0.83 15.42 20.85
CA ILE A 397 0.02 16.62 20.85
C ILE A 397 0.17 17.14 22.28
N GLU A 398 -0.95 17.31 23.01
CA GLU A 398 -0.91 17.74 24.42
C GLU A 398 -0.09 16.78 25.28
N ALA A 399 -0.32 15.48 25.19
CA ALA A 399 0.41 14.49 25.97
C ALA A 399 1.92 14.49 25.68
N LEU A 400 2.33 14.68 24.43
CA LEU A 400 3.73 14.78 24.05
C LEU A 400 4.38 16.06 24.61
N LEU A 401 3.70 17.22 24.47
CA LEU A 401 4.18 18.50 24.99
C LEU A 401 4.27 18.52 26.52
N ASP A 402 3.30 17.93 27.20
CA ASP A 402 3.30 17.79 28.67
C ASP A 402 4.45 16.89 29.17
N ALA A 403 4.87 15.93 28.36
CA ALA A 403 6.03 15.08 28.62
C ALA A 403 7.37 15.70 28.18
N GLY A 404 7.37 16.96 27.72
CA GLY A 404 8.58 17.69 27.35
C GLY A 404 9.04 17.45 25.90
N ALA A 405 8.15 17.05 24.98
CA ALA A 405 8.49 17.03 23.57
C ALA A 405 8.83 18.45 23.09
N ASP A 406 9.93 18.60 22.36
CA ASP A 406 10.37 19.87 21.81
C ASP A 406 9.60 20.21 20.53
N PRO A 407 8.73 21.24 20.53
CA PRO A 407 7.92 21.61 19.36
C PRO A 407 8.69 22.40 18.30
N THR A 408 9.98 22.69 18.53
CA THR A 408 10.82 23.49 17.61
C THR A 408 11.73 22.65 16.72
N ILE A 409 11.80 21.33 16.96
CA ILE A 409 12.59 20.42 16.12
C ILE A 409 12.05 20.47 14.70
N SER A 410 12.96 20.58 13.74
CA SER A 410 12.62 20.55 12.32
C SER A 410 13.03 19.20 11.71
N ASP A 411 12.21 18.69 10.79
CA ASP A 411 12.62 17.55 9.98
C ASP A 411 13.81 17.91 9.07
N GLU A 412 14.58 16.89 8.68
CA GLU A 412 15.79 17.08 7.87
C GLU A 412 15.52 17.26 6.37
N LEU A 413 14.33 16.86 5.90
CA LEU A 413 14.01 16.81 4.48
C LEU A 413 13.43 18.13 3.98
N TYR A 414 12.47 18.68 4.73
CA TYR A 414 11.74 19.90 4.36
C TYR A 414 12.06 21.07 5.30
N GLY A 415 12.78 20.81 6.40
CA GLY A 415 13.04 21.81 7.43
C GLY A 415 11.79 22.23 8.21
N GLY A 416 10.69 21.48 8.06
CA GLY A 416 9.40 21.78 8.69
C GLY A 416 9.37 21.41 10.16
N THR A 417 8.79 22.27 10.99
CA THR A 417 8.49 21.99 12.40
C THR A 417 7.15 21.25 12.53
N PRO A 418 6.80 20.71 13.71
CA PRO A 418 5.46 20.15 13.92
C PRO A 418 4.32 21.12 13.57
N ALA A 419 4.48 22.43 13.77
CA ALA A 419 3.48 23.43 13.37
C ALA A 419 3.34 23.53 11.85
N ASN A 420 4.45 23.49 11.09
CA ASN A 420 4.41 23.41 9.62
C ASN A 420 3.71 22.13 9.14
N TRP A 421 3.95 21.01 9.80
CA TRP A 421 3.30 19.73 9.46
C TRP A 421 1.80 19.75 9.74
N ALA A 422 1.37 20.40 10.86
CA ALA A 422 -0.06 20.62 11.12
C ALA A 422 -0.72 21.47 10.04
N ALA A 423 -0.06 22.55 9.60
CA ALA A 423 -0.53 23.41 8.51
C ALA A 423 -0.64 22.63 7.19
N HIS A 424 0.38 21.82 6.85
CA HIS A 424 0.38 20.94 5.67
C HIS A 424 -0.77 19.92 5.71
N GLY A 425 -1.05 19.33 6.88
CA GLY A 425 -2.18 18.44 7.11
C GLY A 425 -3.56 19.14 7.11
N GLY A 426 -3.60 20.48 7.10
CA GLY A 426 -4.84 21.26 7.17
C GLY A 426 -5.45 21.31 8.57
N HIS A 427 -4.66 21.07 9.63
CA HIS A 427 -5.12 20.99 11.01
C HIS A 427 -4.79 22.27 11.79
N GLU A 428 -5.56 23.34 11.57
CA GLU A 428 -5.33 24.66 12.17
C GLU A 428 -5.41 24.66 13.71
N ASP A 429 -6.27 23.82 14.31
CA ASP A 429 -6.35 23.69 15.78
C ASP A 429 -5.06 23.11 16.36
N ALA A 430 -4.49 22.11 15.71
CA ALA A 430 -3.21 21.50 16.09
C ALA A 430 -2.05 22.50 15.93
N ARG A 431 -2.04 23.23 14.82
CA ARG A 431 -1.09 24.32 14.56
C ARG A 431 -1.16 25.39 15.64
N ALA A 432 -2.35 25.88 15.94
CA ALA A 432 -2.56 26.91 16.97
C ALA A 432 -2.14 26.41 18.37
N LEU A 433 -2.42 25.14 18.70
CA LEU A 433 -1.98 24.52 19.95
C LEU A 433 -0.45 24.51 20.04
N LEU A 434 0.23 24.05 19.01
CA LEU A 434 1.70 23.97 18.95
C LEU A 434 2.35 25.35 19.13
N LEU A 435 1.86 26.37 18.41
CA LEU A 435 2.36 27.74 18.53
C LEU A 435 2.16 28.32 19.94
N ARG A 436 1.01 28.11 20.57
CA ARG A 436 0.76 28.51 21.97
C ARG A 436 1.68 27.82 22.96
N ARG A 437 2.15 26.60 22.66
CA ARG A 437 3.00 25.77 23.51
C ARG A 437 4.51 25.93 23.18
N GLY A 438 4.89 27.01 22.47
CA GLY A 438 6.29 27.34 22.17
C GLY A 438 6.81 26.79 20.86
N GLY A 439 5.97 26.21 20.02
CA GLY A 439 6.34 25.81 18.66
C GLY A 439 6.63 27.02 17.77
N THR A 440 7.37 26.78 16.71
CA THR A 440 7.74 27.77 15.71
C THR A 440 7.32 27.29 14.33
N GLU A 441 7.15 28.22 13.40
CA GLU A 441 7.03 27.93 11.97
C GLU A 441 8.29 28.44 11.27
N ARG A 442 8.64 27.78 10.21
CA ARG A 442 9.70 28.21 9.30
C ARG A 442 9.07 28.54 7.95
N ASP A 443 9.59 29.59 7.33
CA ASP A 443 9.17 30.07 6.00
C ASP A 443 9.55 29.07 4.90
#